data_e43ac01fc21b0ca1b1301ab0a2c96a0d
#
_entry.id   e43ac01fc21b0ca1b1301ab0a2c96a0d
#
_cell.length_a   1.000
_cell.length_b   1.000
_cell.length_c   1.000
_cell.angle_alpha   90.00
_cell.angle_beta   90.00
_cell.angle_gamma   90.00
#
_symmetry.space_group_name_H-M   'P 1'
#
loop_
_entity.id
_entity.type
_entity.pdbx_description
1 polymer ?
#
loop_
_entity_poly.entity_id
_entity_poly.type
_entity_poly.pdbx_seq_one_letter_code
_entity_poly.pdbx_strand_id
1 'polypeptide(L)'
;MRDKTLSDIIKTICNEYEADLFSKNLYRKVDNMVAEIVSVGTELLLGNIVNTNAQHISKEMAHLGIDLYYQTVVGDNEERLTNVLKVALERSDLIIMTGGLGPTKDDLTKEVAASFFGKQLVFDEKTYQHVKKKLESYGINQMTESQKKQAMVPEGALVVTNPVGLAPGIIMAQGNKAVVMLPGPPKEMKALLSECCRLFINRLSDHVFVSINIKIKGPDELPLGVIGEAPIADQLGDILDSENPTVATYAKEDGVLIRVTASGKTREDALLLMKPVVTKIAEILAGKIAWVKEDND
;
A
#
# COMPACT_ATOMS: atom_id res chain seq x y z
N MET A 1 -16.88 -15.04 18.27
CA MET A 1 -16.65 -13.58 18.10
C MET A 1 -17.24 -13.20 16.74
N ARG A 2 -18.07 -12.15 16.66
CA ARG A 2 -18.61 -11.72 15.36
C ARG A 2 -17.49 -11.06 14.57
N ASP A 3 -17.27 -11.52 13.34
CA ASP A 3 -16.33 -10.90 12.41
C ASP A 3 -16.73 -9.44 12.17
N LYS A 4 -15.81 -8.51 12.44
CA LYS A 4 -16.01 -7.09 12.15
C LYS A 4 -15.95 -6.88 10.64
N THR A 5 -16.92 -6.13 10.11
CA THR A 5 -16.95 -5.81 8.67
C THR A 5 -16.11 -4.55 8.38
N LEU A 6 -15.73 -4.35 7.12
CA LEU A 6 -15.08 -3.10 6.68
C LEU A 6 -15.88 -1.87 7.11
N SER A 7 -17.20 -1.93 7.01
CA SER A 7 -18.13 -0.91 7.50
C SER A 7 -18.04 -0.72 9.02
N ASP A 8 -17.91 -1.79 9.81
CA ASP A 8 -17.78 -1.70 11.27
C ASP A 8 -16.42 -1.10 11.67
N ILE A 9 -15.37 -1.37 10.90
CA ILE A 9 -14.05 -0.78 11.08
C ILE A 9 -14.12 0.73 10.80
N ILE A 10 -14.71 1.12 9.66
CA ILE A 10 -14.89 2.53 9.31
C ILE A 10 -15.79 3.24 10.31
N LYS A 11 -16.89 2.62 10.75
CA LYS A 11 -17.75 3.16 11.82
C LYS A 11 -17.01 3.39 13.13
N THR A 12 -16.15 2.45 13.53
CA THR A 12 -15.35 2.60 14.74
C THR A 12 -14.37 3.77 14.61
N ILE A 13 -13.76 3.92 13.43
CA ILE A 13 -12.86 5.04 13.13
C ILE A 13 -13.63 6.36 13.09
N CYS A 14 -14.79 6.38 12.44
CA CYS A 14 -15.63 7.57 12.37
C CYS A 14 -16.22 7.96 13.74
N ASN A 15 -16.55 7.00 14.64
CA ASN A 15 -16.99 7.29 16.01
C ASN A 15 -15.89 7.95 16.86
N GLU A 16 -14.64 7.69 16.58
CA GLU A 16 -13.50 8.42 17.17
C GLU A 16 -13.30 9.81 16.52
N TYR A 17 -13.92 10.07 15.35
CA TYR A 17 -13.79 11.29 14.53
C TYR A 17 -15.12 11.95 14.15
N GLU A 18 -16.19 11.86 14.99
CA GLU A 18 -17.56 12.33 14.70
C GLU A 18 -18.26 11.52 13.60
N ALA A 19 -18.89 10.45 14.01
CA ALA A 19 -19.55 9.50 13.14
C ALA A 19 -21.06 9.66 13.10
N ASP A 20 -21.58 9.94 11.94
CA ASP A 20 -22.97 9.58 11.62
C ASP A 20 -23.22 9.21 10.15
N LEU A 21 -22.24 8.81 9.38
CA LEU A 21 -22.36 8.67 7.91
C LEU A 21 -22.31 7.24 7.34
N PHE A 22 -22.08 6.22 8.18
CA PHE A 22 -21.97 4.84 7.66
C PHE A 22 -22.98 3.87 8.24
N SER A 23 -24.27 4.21 8.14
CA SER A 23 -25.33 3.25 8.49
C SER A 23 -25.65 2.33 7.32
N LYS A 24 -25.52 1.03 7.58
CA LYS A 24 -26.09 -0.11 6.84
C LYS A 24 -25.40 -0.50 5.54
N ASN A 25 -24.36 -1.34 5.64
CA ASN A 25 -24.30 -2.60 4.89
C ASN A 25 -23.16 -3.50 5.39
N LEU A 26 -23.49 -4.77 5.59
CA LEU A 26 -22.63 -5.83 6.10
C LEU A 26 -21.46 -6.11 5.15
N TYR A 27 -20.25 -6.27 5.73
CA TYR A 27 -19.10 -6.79 4.99
C TYR A 27 -18.50 -7.99 5.68
N ARG A 28 -18.19 -8.97 4.87
CA ARG A 28 -17.52 -10.21 5.24
C ARG A 28 -16.00 -9.94 5.31
N LYS A 29 -15.36 -10.44 6.35
CA LYS A 29 -13.91 -10.57 6.46
C LYS A 29 -13.39 -11.30 5.22
N VAL A 30 -12.41 -10.74 4.56
CA VAL A 30 -11.76 -11.37 3.41
C VAL A 30 -10.51 -12.05 3.96
N ASP A 31 -10.55 -13.38 4.02
CA ASP A 31 -9.33 -14.18 4.11
C ASP A 31 -8.59 -13.95 2.79
N ASN A 32 -7.36 -13.43 2.83
CA ASN A 32 -6.54 -13.04 1.68
C ASN A 32 -7.04 -11.80 0.91
N MET A 33 -6.85 -10.63 1.52
CA MET A 33 -7.12 -9.36 0.84
C MET A 33 -6.12 -9.12 -0.29
N VAL A 34 -6.64 -8.88 -1.49
CA VAL A 34 -5.84 -8.54 -2.66
C VAL A 34 -5.87 -7.04 -2.88
N ALA A 35 -4.70 -6.42 -2.98
CA ALA A 35 -4.54 -5.01 -3.33
C ALA A 35 -4.02 -4.82 -4.76
N GLU A 36 -4.32 -3.67 -5.34
CA GLU A 36 -3.71 -3.17 -6.57
C GLU A 36 -3.27 -1.72 -6.39
N ILE A 37 -2.12 -1.38 -6.94
CA ILE A 37 -1.63 0.00 -6.97
C ILE A 37 -1.99 0.62 -8.32
N VAL A 38 -2.60 1.81 -8.28
CA VAL A 38 -2.86 2.63 -9.48
C VAL A 38 -2.09 3.95 -9.33
N SER A 39 -1.04 4.10 -10.12
CA SER A 39 -0.24 5.32 -10.16
C SER A 39 -0.74 6.24 -11.27
N VAL A 40 -1.17 7.44 -10.90
CA VAL A 40 -1.74 8.44 -11.79
C VAL A 40 -0.72 9.53 -12.05
N GLY A 41 -0.36 9.73 -13.30
CA GLY A 41 0.57 10.78 -13.71
C GLY A 41 1.15 10.51 -15.11
N THR A 42 1.00 11.46 -15.98
CA THR A 42 1.52 11.40 -17.36
C THR A 42 3.05 11.35 -17.37
N GLU A 43 3.73 11.99 -16.42
CA GLU A 43 5.18 11.99 -16.25
C GLU A 43 5.76 10.59 -15.97
N LEU A 44 4.97 9.73 -15.33
CA LEU A 44 5.35 8.33 -15.10
C LEU A 44 5.35 7.53 -16.41
N LEU A 45 4.33 7.74 -17.27
CA LEU A 45 4.24 7.10 -18.58
C LEU A 45 5.34 7.55 -19.53
N LEU A 46 5.73 8.82 -19.44
CA LEU A 46 6.81 9.37 -20.26
C LEU A 46 8.22 8.99 -19.76
N GLY A 47 8.31 8.32 -18.60
CA GLY A 47 9.59 7.93 -18.03
C GLY A 47 10.39 9.10 -17.45
N ASN A 48 9.78 10.28 -17.25
CA ASN A 48 10.43 11.44 -16.69
C ASN A 48 10.84 11.26 -15.23
N ILE A 49 10.11 10.41 -14.50
CA ILE A 49 10.38 10.05 -13.11
C ILE A 49 10.23 8.55 -12.89
N VAL A 50 10.94 8.03 -11.89
CA VAL A 50 10.80 6.65 -11.43
C VAL A 50 9.60 6.54 -10.49
N ASN A 51 8.79 5.50 -10.62
CA ASN A 51 7.64 5.25 -9.76
C ASN A 51 8.05 4.74 -8.37
N THR A 52 8.67 5.61 -7.58
CA THR A 52 9.10 5.30 -6.20
C THR A 52 7.93 5.16 -5.23
N ASN A 53 6.76 5.75 -5.55
CA ASN A 53 5.56 5.60 -4.75
C ASN A 53 5.07 4.15 -4.78
N ALA A 54 4.94 3.56 -5.96
CA ALA A 54 4.53 2.16 -6.08
C ALA A 54 5.49 1.22 -5.34
N GLN A 55 6.80 1.44 -5.46
CA GLN A 55 7.80 0.68 -4.72
C GLN A 55 7.57 0.75 -3.20
N HIS A 56 7.34 1.94 -2.65
CA HIS A 56 7.12 2.11 -1.22
C HIS A 56 5.80 1.49 -0.77
N ILE A 57 4.70 1.73 -1.50
CA ILE A 57 3.40 1.14 -1.21
C ILE A 57 3.48 -0.40 -1.23
N SER A 58 4.19 -0.98 -2.22
CA SER A 58 4.37 -2.45 -2.30
C SER A 58 5.06 -3.01 -1.06
N LYS A 59 6.09 -2.33 -0.57
CA LYS A 59 6.79 -2.75 0.67
C LYS A 59 5.86 -2.72 1.86
N GLU A 60 5.08 -1.64 2.01
CA GLU A 60 4.12 -1.52 3.12
C GLU A 60 3.02 -2.58 3.05
N MET A 61 2.47 -2.86 1.84
CA MET A 61 1.47 -3.92 1.69
C MET A 61 2.04 -5.30 2.03
N ALA A 62 3.27 -5.58 1.60
CA ALA A 62 3.96 -6.80 1.97
C ALA A 62 4.18 -6.93 3.49
N HIS A 63 4.53 -5.85 4.18
CA HIS A 63 4.65 -5.84 5.65
C HIS A 63 3.31 -6.08 6.35
N LEU A 64 2.21 -5.61 5.76
CA LEU A 64 0.86 -5.81 6.28
C LEU A 64 0.24 -7.13 5.82
N GLY A 65 0.97 -7.89 5.00
CA GLY A 65 0.51 -9.15 4.43
C GLY A 65 -0.70 -9.07 3.54
N ILE A 66 -0.76 -8.00 2.83
CA ILE A 66 -1.77 -7.78 1.81
C ILE A 66 -1.17 -8.17 0.47
N ASP A 67 -1.78 -9.13 -0.19
CA ASP A 67 -1.33 -9.61 -1.49
C ASP A 67 -1.43 -8.52 -2.54
N LEU A 68 -0.35 -8.33 -3.31
CA LEU A 68 -0.28 -7.35 -4.38
C LEU A 68 0.10 -8.04 -5.69
N TYR A 69 -0.87 -8.18 -6.59
CA TYR A 69 -0.63 -8.85 -7.88
C TYR A 69 -0.49 -7.89 -9.06
N TYR A 70 -1.01 -6.66 -8.93
CA TYR A 70 -1.04 -5.72 -10.04
C TYR A 70 -0.57 -4.33 -9.63
N GLN A 71 0.20 -3.72 -10.53
CA GLN A 71 0.57 -2.31 -10.49
C GLN A 71 0.26 -1.70 -11.85
N THR A 72 -0.63 -0.73 -11.88
CA THR A 72 -1.06 -0.05 -13.10
C THR A 72 -0.61 1.39 -13.08
N VAL A 73 -0.07 1.88 -14.19
CA VAL A 73 0.24 3.30 -14.41
C VAL A 73 -0.72 3.85 -15.44
N VAL A 74 -1.32 5.00 -15.15
CA VAL A 74 -2.26 5.67 -16.06
C VAL A 74 -1.97 7.17 -16.09
N GLY A 75 -2.10 7.79 -17.27
CA GLY A 75 -1.98 9.25 -17.42
C GLY A 75 -3.27 9.96 -16.98
N ASP A 76 -3.15 11.27 -16.80
CA ASP A 76 -4.21 12.16 -16.34
C ASP A 76 -5.32 12.33 -17.39
N ASN A 77 -6.24 11.37 -17.43
CA ASN A 77 -7.37 11.33 -18.35
C ASN A 77 -8.53 10.57 -17.70
N GLU A 78 -9.70 11.19 -17.68
CA GLU A 78 -10.90 10.70 -16.98
C GLU A 78 -11.35 9.32 -17.47
N GLU A 79 -11.47 9.14 -18.78
CA GLU A 79 -11.95 7.89 -19.37
C GLU A 79 -10.98 6.73 -19.08
N ARG A 80 -9.67 6.95 -19.26
CA ARG A 80 -8.65 5.93 -19.00
C ARG A 80 -8.61 5.57 -17.51
N LEU A 81 -8.67 6.59 -16.64
CA LEU A 81 -8.65 6.37 -15.20
C LEU A 81 -9.90 5.61 -14.73
N THR A 82 -11.07 5.94 -15.27
CA THR A 82 -12.33 5.21 -15.02
C THR A 82 -12.23 3.75 -15.43
N ASN A 83 -11.69 3.48 -16.61
CA ASN A 83 -11.52 2.11 -17.11
C ASN A 83 -10.52 1.33 -16.26
N VAL A 84 -9.40 1.94 -15.87
CA VAL A 84 -8.41 1.31 -14.98
C VAL A 84 -9.03 0.99 -13.63
N LEU A 85 -9.74 1.94 -13.02
CA LEU A 85 -10.39 1.74 -11.71
C LEU A 85 -11.44 0.63 -11.76
N LYS A 86 -12.22 0.55 -12.84
CA LYS A 86 -13.19 -0.51 -13.05
C LYS A 86 -12.52 -1.88 -13.05
N VAL A 87 -11.48 -2.07 -13.88
CA VAL A 87 -10.75 -3.34 -13.99
C VAL A 87 -10.07 -3.68 -12.65
N ALA A 88 -9.46 -2.71 -11.98
CA ALA A 88 -8.81 -2.92 -10.70
C ALA A 88 -9.81 -3.41 -9.63
N LEU A 89 -11.00 -2.79 -9.54
CA LEU A 89 -12.04 -3.18 -8.58
C LEU A 89 -12.74 -4.51 -8.91
N GLU A 90 -12.66 -5.00 -10.14
CA GLU A 90 -13.14 -6.34 -10.49
C GLU A 90 -12.25 -7.45 -9.90
N ARG A 91 -10.94 -7.21 -9.79
CA ARG A 91 -9.94 -8.25 -9.44
C ARG A 91 -9.23 -8.03 -8.10
N SER A 92 -9.41 -6.88 -7.46
CA SER A 92 -8.77 -6.53 -6.20
C SER A 92 -9.77 -5.95 -5.21
N ASP A 93 -9.52 -6.11 -3.91
CA ASP A 93 -10.40 -5.65 -2.83
C ASP A 93 -10.01 -4.26 -2.33
N LEU A 94 -8.71 -3.94 -2.40
CA LEU A 94 -8.13 -2.67 -2.00
C LEU A 94 -7.37 -2.04 -3.16
N ILE A 95 -7.81 -0.86 -3.60
CA ILE A 95 -7.08 -0.09 -4.59
C ILE A 95 -6.36 1.06 -3.89
N ILE A 96 -5.05 1.15 -4.09
CA ILE A 96 -4.26 2.27 -3.58
C ILE A 96 -3.84 3.14 -4.76
N MET A 97 -4.49 4.29 -4.88
CA MET A 97 -4.20 5.27 -5.92
C MET A 97 -3.20 6.30 -5.42
N THR A 98 -2.25 6.70 -6.24
CA THR A 98 -1.30 7.79 -5.92
C THR A 98 -1.14 8.73 -7.10
N GLY A 99 -1.32 10.02 -6.87
CA GLY A 99 -1.34 11.07 -7.89
C GLY A 99 -2.74 11.58 -8.23
N GLY A 100 -2.82 12.68 -8.97
CA GLY A 100 -4.08 13.29 -9.44
C GLY A 100 -4.98 13.85 -8.33
N LEU A 101 -4.42 14.23 -7.17
CA LEU A 101 -5.14 14.88 -6.06
C LEU A 101 -4.82 16.37 -5.90
N GLY A 102 -4.07 16.94 -6.81
CA GLY A 102 -3.71 18.35 -6.80
C GLY A 102 -4.88 19.30 -7.12
N PRO A 103 -4.60 20.59 -7.23
CA PRO A 103 -5.61 21.60 -7.48
C PRO A 103 -5.86 21.85 -8.97
N THR A 104 -5.13 21.22 -9.88
CA THR A 104 -5.21 21.51 -11.31
C THR A 104 -6.41 20.83 -11.97
N LYS A 105 -6.68 21.17 -13.23
CA LYS A 105 -7.80 20.55 -13.95
C LYS A 105 -7.56 19.09 -14.31
N ASP A 106 -6.31 18.70 -14.38
CA ASP A 106 -5.86 17.36 -14.75
C ASP A 106 -5.91 16.41 -13.53
N ASP A 107 -6.02 16.97 -12.32
CA ASP A 107 -6.17 16.21 -11.08
C ASP A 107 -7.62 15.70 -10.95
N LEU A 108 -7.87 14.46 -11.37
CA LEU A 108 -9.21 13.89 -11.50
C LEU A 108 -9.43 12.63 -10.65
N THR A 109 -8.45 12.22 -9.85
CA THR A 109 -8.49 10.94 -9.13
C THR A 109 -9.69 10.83 -8.18
N LYS A 110 -9.98 11.86 -7.41
CA LYS A 110 -11.11 11.86 -6.47
C LYS A 110 -12.47 11.99 -7.17
N GLU A 111 -12.53 12.72 -8.28
CA GLU A 111 -13.72 12.89 -9.12
C GLU A 111 -14.13 11.54 -9.72
N VAL A 112 -13.17 10.84 -10.32
CA VAL A 112 -13.40 9.52 -10.93
C VAL A 112 -13.78 8.50 -9.87
N ALA A 113 -13.07 8.44 -8.74
CA ALA A 113 -13.40 7.52 -7.66
C ALA A 113 -14.80 7.81 -7.08
N ALA A 114 -15.15 9.09 -6.83
CA ALA A 114 -16.47 9.47 -6.35
C ALA A 114 -17.56 9.04 -7.33
N SER A 115 -17.39 9.35 -8.62
CA SER A 115 -18.35 8.98 -9.67
C SER A 115 -18.53 7.47 -9.77
N PHE A 116 -17.45 6.69 -9.69
CA PHE A 116 -17.51 5.23 -9.73
C PHE A 116 -18.38 4.65 -8.60
N PHE A 117 -18.28 5.21 -7.40
CA PHE A 117 -19.07 4.80 -6.24
C PHE A 117 -20.46 5.50 -6.16
N GLY A 118 -20.86 6.24 -7.19
CA GLY A 118 -22.11 6.97 -7.21
C GLY A 118 -22.19 8.07 -6.14
N LYS A 119 -21.05 8.66 -5.76
CA LYS A 119 -20.91 9.72 -4.76
C LYS A 119 -20.66 11.06 -5.42
N GLN A 120 -21.12 12.12 -4.77
CA GLN A 120 -20.81 13.49 -5.16
C GLN A 120 -19.62 14.00 -4.37
N LEU A 121 -18.95 15.02 -4.91
CA LEU A 121 -17.96 15.77 -4.13
C LEU A 121 -18.70 16.80 -3.26
N VAL A 122 -18.39 16.81 -1.98
CA VAL A 122 -18.92 17.75 -0.99
C VAL A 122 -17.80 18.59 -0.40
N PHE A 123 -18.13 19.78 0.06
CA PHE A 123 -17.19 20.66 0.71
C PHE A 123 -16.87 20.16 2.14
N ASP A 124 -15.57 19.98 2.45
CA ASP A 124 -15.09 19.60 3.78
C ASP A 124 -14.41 20.81 4.46
N GLU A 125 -15.10 21.37 5.46
CA GLU A 125 -14.62 22.54 6.18
C GLU A 125 -13.28 22.28 6.88
N LYS A 126 -13.06 21.08 7.40
CA LYS A 126 -11.84 20.69 8.11
C LYS A 126 -10.62 20.71 7.18
N THR A 127 -10.79 20.14 5.99
CA THR A 127 -9.76 20.18 4.93
C THR A 127 -9.54 21.61 4.45
N TYR A 128 -10.60 22.41 4.27
CA TYR A 128 -10.49 23.81 3.89
C TYR A 128 -9.64 24.61 4.88
N GLN A 129 -9.91 24.48 6.18
CA GLN A 129 -9.16 25.18 7.23
C GLN A 129 -7.70 24.71 7.29
N HIS A 130 -7.45 23.40 7.08
CA HIS A 130 -6.10 22.89 7.00
C HIS A 130 -5.32 23.50 5.82
N VAL A 131 -5.91 23.45 4.62
CA VAL A 131 -5.29 24.02 3.40
C VAL A 131 -5.03 25.52 3.57
N LYS A 132 -6.00 26.25 4.11
CA LYS A 132 -5.87 27.68 4.39
C LYS A 132 -4.70 27.97 5.33
N LYS A 133 -4.66 27.32 6.49
CA LYS A 133 -3.59 27.48 7.48
C LYS A 133 -2.22 27.14 6.89
N LYS A 134 -2.15 26.10 6.06
CA LYS A 134 -0.90 25.67 5.43
C LYS A 134 -0.43 26.70 4.41
N LEU A 135 -1.32 27.24 3.59
CA LEU A 135 -1.00 28.31 2.62
C LEU A 135 -0.56 29.61 3.33
N GLU A 136 -1.23 29.96 4.42
CA GLU A 136 -0.81 31.10 5.26
C GLU A 136 0.61 30.93 5.80
N SER A 137 1.00 29.71 6.16
CA SER A 137 2.38 29.40 6.59
C SER A 137 3.43 29.57 5.47
N TYR A 138 3.00 29.55 4.20
CA TYR A 138 3.82 29.85 3.03
C TYR A 138 3.73 31.33 2.60
N GLY A 139 3.05 32.19 3.38
CA GLY A 139 2.85 33.60 3.07
C GLY A 139 1.72 33.87 2.06
N ILE A 140 0.89 32.86 1.76
CA ILE A 140 -0.24 32.98 0.81
C ILE A 140 -1.52 33.21 1.61
N ASN A 141 -1.99 34.46 1.64
CA ASN A 141 -3.15 34.87 2.45
C ASN A 141 -4.51 34.74 1.71
N GLN A 142 -4.50 34.51 0.42
CA GLN A 142 -5.72 34.33 -0.37
C GLN A 142 -5.65 33.03 -1.17
N MET A 143 -6.65 32.18 -0.97
CA MET A 143 -6.78 30.94 -1.74
C MET A 143 -7.40 31.21 -3.10
N THR A 144 -6.82 30.63 -4.13
CA THR A 144 -7.44 30.58 -5.46
C THR A 144 -8.60 29.56 -5.48
N GLU A 145 -9.50 29.67 -6.47
CA GLU A 145 -10.58 28.67 -6.65
C GLU A 145 -10.02 27.25 -6.86
N SER A 146 -8.91 27.12 -7.58
CA SER A 146 -8.24 25.84 -7.76
C SER A 146 -7.75 25.24 -6.42
N GLN A 147 -7.21 26.05 -5.52
CA GLN A 147 -6.80 25.59 -4.19
C GLN A 147 -7.99 25.20 -3.32
N LYS A 148 -9.13 25.89 -3.44
CA LYS A 148 -10.38 25.52 -2.75
C LYS A 148 -10.91 24.15 -3.20
N LYS A 149 -10.64 23.74 -4.46
CA LYS A 149 -10.97 22.41 -4.98
C LYS A 149 -10.39 21.28 -4.11
N GLN A 150 -9.30 21.51 -3.39
CA GLN A 150 -8.72 20.51 -2.49
C GLN A 150 -9.60 20.19 -1.28
N ALA A 151 -10.49 21.12 -0.90
CA ALA A 151 -11.48 20.90 0.14
C ALA A 151 -12.74 20.16 -0.35
N MET A 152 -12.84 19.87 -1.65
CA MET A 152 -13.91 19.04 -2.18
C MET A 152 -13.51 17.58 -2.04
N VAL A 153 -14.28 16.79 -1.30
CA VAL A 153 -14.00 15.38 -1.02
C VAL A 153 -15.24 14.53 -1.34
N PRO A 154 -15.08 13.24 -1.67
CA PRO A 154 -16.23 12.37 -1.91
C PRO A 154 -17.12 12.26 -0.67
N GLU A 155 -18.43 12.35 -0.89
CA GLU A 155 -19.42 12.20 0.17
C GLU A 155 -19.25 10.88 0.93
N GLY A 156 -19.12 10.98 2.25
CA GLY A 156 -18.98 9.84 3.12
C GLY A 156 -17.58 9.21 3.11
N ALA A 157 -16.60 9.82 2.50
CA ALA A 157 -15.21 9.36 2.59
C ALA A 157 -14.59 9.67 3.96
N LEU A 158 -13.67 8.82 4.40
CA LEU A 158 -12.77 9.15 5.50
C LEU A 158 -11.64 10.02 4.95
N VAL A 159 -11.56 11.24 5.46
CA VAL A 159 -10.53 12.21 5.04
C VAL A 159 -9.39 12.23 6.05
N VAL A 160 -8.18 11.97 5.58
CA VAL A 160 -6.96 11.95 6.39
C VAL A 160 -6.16 13.23 6.13
N THR A 161 -6.01 14.04 7.17
CA THR A 161 -5.28 15.30 7.08
C THR A 161 -3.82 15.09 6.69
N ASN A 162 -3.32 15.84 5.71
CA ASN A 162 -1.94 15.76 5.26
C ASN A 162 -0.99 16.54 6.18
N PRO A 163 -0.11 15.88 6.93
CA PRO A 163 0.79 16.59 7.85
C PRO A 163 1.88 17.37 7.11
N VAL A 164 2.17 17.01 5.86
CA VAL A 164 3.30 17.54 5.08
C VAL A 164 2.84 18.56 4.05
N GLY A 165 1.78 18.26 3.31
CA GLY A 165 1.32 19.04 2.16
C GLY A 165 -0.11 19.55 2.29
N LEU A 166 -0.74 19.78 1.13
CA LEU A 166 -2.08 20.37 1.04
C LEU A 166 -3.17 19.31 0.75
N ALA A 167 -2.91 18.41 -0.18
CA ALA A 167 -3.89 17.43 -0.61
C ALA A 167 -4.10 16.38 0.49
N PRO A 168 -5.34 16.13 0.94
CA PRO A 168 -5.62 15.11 1.94
C PRO A 168 -5.45 13.70 1.38
N GLY A 169 -5.25 12.71 2.26
CA GLY A 169 -5.54 11.33 1.96
C GLY A 169 -7.05 11.08 2.03
N ILE A 170 -7.58 10.26 1.15
CA ILE A 170 -9.01 9.99 1.07
C ILE A 170 -9.23 8.48 1.01
N ILE A 171 -10.11 7.97 1.88
CA ILE A 171 -10.46 6.55 1.91
C ILE A 171 -11.96 6.41 1.64
N MET A 172 -12.30 5.65 0.62
CA MET A 172 -13.67 5.27 0.30
C MET A 172 -13.82 3.76 0.42
N ALA A 173 -14.97 3.31 0.92
CA ALA A 173 -15.28 1.90 0.96
C ALA A 173 -16.76 1.67 0.67
N GLN A 174 -17.04 0.67 -0.14
CA GLN A 174 -18.39 0.21 -0.45
C GLN A 174 -18.37 -1.28 -0.77
N GLY A 175 -19.18 -2.03 -0.11
CA GLY A 175 -19.07 -3.46 -0.27
C GLY A 175 -17.82 -4.00 0.40
N ASN A 176 -17.25 -4.98 -0.15
CA ASN A 176 -15.93 -5.51 0.20
C ASN A 176 -14.81 -4.81 -0.58
N LYS A 177 -15.08 -3.65 -1.18
CA LYS A 177 -14.11 -2.88 -1.96
C LYS A 177 -13.76 -1.59 -1.27
N ALA A 178 -12.48 -1.24 -1.29
CA ALA A 178 -11.98 0.01 -0.78
C ALA A 178 -11.02 0.68 -1.76
N VAL A 179 -11.03 2.01 -1.76
CA VAL A 179 -10.08 2.83 -2.52
C VAL A 179 -9.42 3.81 -1.56
N VAL A 180 -8.11 3.79 -1.50
CA VAL A 180 -7.28 4.74 -0.77
C VAL A 180 -6.61 5.64 -1.80
N MET A 181 -6.83 6.94 -1.71
CA MET A 181 -6.26 7.92 -2.61
C MET A 181 -5.22 8.78 -1.89
N LEU A 182 -4.02 8.83 -2.43
CA LEU A 182 -2.85 9.49 -1.88
C LEU A 182 -2.26 10.48 -2.90
N PRO A 183 -1.64 11.60 -2.46
CA PRO A 183 -1.02 12.55 -3.37
C PRO A 183 0.20 11.97 -4.09
N GLY A 184 0.61 12.63 -5.19
CA GLY A 184 1.76 12.26 -6.00
C GLY A 184 3.12 12.50 -5.35
N PRO A 185 3.40 13.65 -4.69
CA PRO A 185 4.69 13.91 -4.10
C PRO A 185 5.09 12.85 -3.06
N PRO A 186 6.27 12.19 -3.20
CA PRO A 186 6.62 11.03 -2.38
C PRO A 186 6.64 11.29 -0.87
N LYS A 187 7.03 12.49 -0.42
CA LYS A 187 7.03 12.84 1.02
C LYS A 187 5.61 12.91 1.59
N GLU A 188 4.67 13.45 0.83
CA GLU A 188 3.26 13.53 1.23
C GLU A 188 2.61 12.14 1.21
N MET A 189 2.84 11.40 0.14
CA MET A 189 2.32 10.05 -0.04
C MET A 189 2.74 9.14 1.11
N LYS A 190 4.02 9.11 1.46
CA LYS A 190 4.54 8.26 2.55
C LYS A 190 3.92 8.60 3.91
N ALA A 191 3.85 9.89 4.25
CA ALA A 191 3.25 10.34 5.50
C ALA A 191 1.76 9.96 5.59
N LEU A 192 1.01 10.16 4.50
CA LEU A 192 -0.41 9.81 4.44
C LEU A 192 -0.65 8.30 4.38
N LEU A 193 0.19 7.54 3.68
CA LEU A 193 0.08 6.08 3.67
C LEU A 193 0.23 5.53 5.09
N SER A 194 1.21 5.97 5.86
CA SER A 194 1.40 5.59 7.26
C SER A 194 0.14 5.86 8.09
N GLU A 195 -0.48 7.04 7.95
CA GLU A 195 -1.71 7.37 8.65
C GLU A 195 -2.91 6.53 8.16
N CYS A 196 -3.04 6.31 6.84
CA CYS A 196 -4.07 5.43 6.29
C CYS A 196 -3.91 3.98 6.76
N CYS A 197 -2.67 3.48 6.84
CA CYS A 197 -2.38 2.18 7.42
C CYS A 197 -2.81 2.13 8.88
N ARG A 198 -2.42 3.10 9.70
CA ARG A 198 -2.77 3.18 11.12
C ARG A 198 -4.29 3.25 11.34
N LEU A 199 -5.00 4.06 10.56
CA LEU A 199 -6.43 4.30 10.74
C LEU A 199 -7.30 3.21 10.14
N PHE A 200 -6.91 2.63 9.02
CA PHE A 200 -7.78 1.79 8.20
C PHE A 200 -7.14 0.46 7.81
N ILE A 201 -6.03 0.46 7.06
CA ILE A 201 -5.50 -0.73 6.38
C ILE A 201 -5.11 -1.83 7.38
N ASN A 202 -4.46 -1.49 8.49
CA ASN A 202 -4.08 -2.46 9.54
C ASN A 202 -5.26 -3.18 10.18
N ARG A 203 -6.48 -2.68 9.99
CA ARG A 203 -7.69 -3.30 10.53
C ARG A 203 -8.36 -4.26 9.55
N LEU A 204 -7.85 -4.33 8.33
CA LEU A 204 -8.34 -5.20 7.27
C LEU A 204 -7.74 -6.61 7.36
N SER A 205 -6.57 -6.74 7.99
CA SER A 205 -5.88 -8.00 8.22
C SER A 205 -5.83 -8.31 9.71
N ASP A 206 -6.14 -9.56 10.08
CA ASP A 206 -5.93 -10.08 11.46
C ASP A 206 -4.57 -10.76 11.59
N HIS A 207 -3.74 -10.73 10.54
CA HIS A 207 -2.45 -11.37 10.51
C HIS A 207 -1.32 -10.35 10.59
N VAL A 208 -0.28 -10.74 11.30
CA VAL A 208 1.00 -10.04 11.33
C VAL A 208 1.95 -10.81 10.42
N PHE A 209 2.66 -10.09 9.57
CA PHE A 209 3.69 -10.66 8.73
C PHE A 209 5.06 -10.32 9.29
N VAL A 210 5.93 -11.32 9.23
CA VAL A 210 7.35 -11.18 9.57
C VAL A 210 8.16 -11.66 8.40
N SER A 211 9.17 -10.88 8.00
CA SER A 211 10.10 -11.29 6.95
C SER A 211 11.51 -11.36 7.50
N ILE A 212 12.23 -12.43 7.13
CA ILE A 212 13.66 -12.58 7.38
C ILE A 212 14.37 -12.62 6.05
N ASN A 213 15.39 -11.78 5.92
CA ASN A 213 16.30 -11.75 4.78
C ASN A 213 17.57 -12.54 5.12
N ILE A 214 17.96 -13.44 4.23
CA ILE A 214 19.18 -14.24 4.31
C ILE A 214 20.04 -13.85 3.11
N LYS A 215 21.15 -13.19 3.36
CA LYS A 215 22.10 -12.78 2.31
C LYS A 215 23.13 -13.87 2.08
N ILE A 216 23.27 -14.28 0.82
CA ILE A 216 24.33 -15.18 0.39
C ILE A 216 25.57 -14.35 0.04
N LYS A 217 26.75 -14.88 0.37
CA LYS A 217 28.06 -14.30 0.05
C LYS A 217 28.17 -13.99 -1.45
N GLY A 218 28.84 -12.88 -1.76
CA GLY A 218 28.96 -12.38 -3.12
C GLY A 218 30.06 -13.07 -3.94
N PRO A 219 30.25 -12.64 -5.21
CA PRO A 219 31.24 -13.21 -6.13
C PRO A 219 32.69 -13.02 -5.68
N ASP A 220 32.93 -12.04 -4.82
CA ASP A 220 34.28 -11.83 -4.24
C ASP A 220 34.66 -12.89 -3.19
N GLU A 221 33.66 -13.56 -2.63
CA GLU A 221 33.82 -14.57 -1.58
C GLU A 221 33.61 -16.01 -2.07
N LEU A 222 32.80 -16.21 -3.11
CA LEU A 222 32.46 -17.51 -3.67
C LEU A 222 32.36 -17.47 -5.20
N PRO A 223 32.67 -18.57 -5.92
CA PRO A 223 32.54 -18.63 -7.38
C PRO A 223 31.09 -18.40 -7.85
N LEU A 224 30.92 -17.65 -8.95
CA LEU A 224 29.60 -17.34 -9.52
C LEU A 224 28.73 -18.56 -9.79
N GLY A 225 29.32 -19.67 -10.26
CA GLY A 225 28.57 -20.92 -10.50
C GLY A 225 28.04 -21.60 -9.23
N VAL A 226 28.40 -21.10 -8.05
CA VAL A 226 27.97 -21.63 -6.74
C VAL A 226 26.92 -20.73 -6.07
N ILE A 227 26.92 -19.42 -6.42
CA ILE A 227 26.15 -18.37 -5.72
C ILE A 227 25.12 -17.67 -6.59
N GLY A 228 24.97 -18.06 -7.85
CA GLY A 228 23.89 -17.56 -8.71
C GLY A 228 22.51 -17.95 -8.18
N GLU A 229 21.48 -17.20 -8.57
CA GLU A 229 20.11 -17.45 -8.12
C GLU A 229 19.65 -18.88 -8.45
N ALA A 230 19.86 -19.34 -9.67
CA ALA A 230 19.48 -20.70 -10.07
C ALA A 230 20.18 -21.81 -9.25
N PRO A 231 21.50 -21.83 -9.06
CA PRO A 231 22.16 -22.81 -8.20
C PRO A 231 21.70 -22.77 -6.74
N ILE A 232 21.30 -21.61 -6.23
CA ILE A 232 20.74 -21.50 -4.87
C ILE A 232 19.30 -22.04 -4.84
N ALA A 233 18.47 -21.71 -5.83
CA ALA A 233 17.12 -22.22 -5.96
C ALA A 233 17.10 -23.77 -6.07
N ASP A 234 17.97 -24.33 -6.89
CA ASP A 234 18.13 -25.79 -7.04
C ASP A 234 18.48 -26.47 -5.71
N GLN A 235 19.33 -25.84 -4.90
CA GLN A 235 19.70 -26.39 -3.57
C GLN A 235 18.57 -26.30 -2.56
N LEU A 236 17.71 -25.27 -2.66
CA LEU A 236 16.55 -25.10 -1.76
C LEU A 236 15.42 -26.05 -2.12
N GLY A 237 15.26 -26.39 -3.43
CA GLY A 237 14.25 -27.35 -3.89
C GLY A 237 12.85 -27.04 -3.38
N ASP A 238 12.18 -28.06 -2.83
CA ASP A 238 10.79 -27.97 -2.36
C ASP A 238 10.54 -26.90 -1.26
N ILE A 239 11.60 -26.34 -0.69
CA ILE A 239 11.44 -25.24 0.29
C ILE A 239 10.83 -24.01 -0.39
N LEU A 240 11.07 -23.81 -1.68
CA LEU A 240 10.52 -22.69 -2.45
C LEU A 240 9.03 -22.82 -2.72
N ASP A 241 8.46 -24.04 -2.59
CA ASP A 241 7.03 -24.32 -2.77
C ASP A 241 6.21 -24.08 -1.49
N SER A 242 6.87 -23.66 -0.39
CA SER A 242 6.23 -23.41 0.88
C SER A 242 5.25 -22.24 0.80
N GLU A 243 4.00 -22.45 1.23
CA GLU A 243 2.95 -21.43 1.21
C GLU A 243 3.02 -20.49 2.43
N ASN A 244 3.36 -21.01 3.61
CA ASN A 244 3.55 -20.21 4.82
C ASN A 244 4.50 -20.93 5.80
N PRO A 245 5.73 -20.41 5.96
CA PRO A 245 6.29 -19.19 5.35
C PRO A 245 6.57 -19.35 3.86
N THR A 246 6.36 -18.30 3.08
CA THR A 246 6.84 -18.24 1.69
C THR A 246 8.35 -18.03 1.66
N VAL A 247 9.00 -18.61 0.64
CA VAL A 247 10.44 -18.45 0.42
C VAL A 247 10.67 -18.00 -1.01
N ALA A 248 11.40 -16.90 -1.18
CA ALA A 248 11.72 -16.34 -2.49
C ALA A 248 13.21 -15.99 -2.59
N THR A 249 13.79 -16.22 -3.76
CA THR A 249 15.16 -15.85 -4.10
C THR A 249 15.17 -14.60 -4.98
N TYR A 250 16.17 -13.73 -4.78
CA TYR A 250 16.36 -12.51 -5.57
C TYR A 250 17.83 -12.36 -5.95
N ALA A 251 18.09 -12.28 -7.25
CA ALA A 251 19.41 -11.86 -7.74
C ALA A 251 19.66 -10.40 -7.37
N LYS A 252 20.84 -10.13 -6.83
CA LYS A 252 21.35 -8.80 -6.51
C LYS A 252 22.73 -8.64 -7.13
N GLU A 253 23.18 -7.40 -7.35
CA GLU A 253 24.52 -7.12 -7.87
C GLU A 253 25.62 -7.74 -7.00
N ASP A 254 25.42 -7.79 -5.69
CA ASP A 254 26.34 -8.30 -4.67
C ASP A 254 26.02 -9.74 -4.22
N GLY A 255 25.31 -10.53 -5.02
CA GLY A 255 24.97 -11.94 -4.73
C GLY A 255 23.47 -12.23 -4.71
N VAL A 256 23.03 -13.20 -3.91
CA VAL A 256 21.62 -13.61 -3.81
C VAL A 256 21.06 -13.22 -2.45
N LEU A 257 19.82 -12.74 -2.44
CA LEU A 257 19.03 -12.52 -1.24
C LEU A 257 17.90 -13.55 -1.21
N ILE A 258 17.76 -14.27 -0.12
CA ILE A 258 16.61 -15.14 0.13
C ILE A 258 15.73 -14.42 1.15
N ARG A 259 14.44 -14.27 0.84
CA ARG A 259 13.44 -13.74 1.76
C ARG A 259 12.51 -14.86 2.19
N VAL A 260 12.36 -15.00 3.49
CA VAL A 260 11.39 -15.89 4.12
C VAL A 260 10.34 -15.03 4.80
N THR A 261 9.07 -15.17 4.41
CA THR A 261 7.97 -14.37 4.98
C THR A 261 6.91 -15.29 5.54
N ALA A 262 6.58 -15.14 6.81
CA ALA A 262 5.50 -15.87 7.46
C ALA A 262 4.38 -14.93 7.91
N SER A 263 3.17 -15.45 7.84
CA SER A 263 1.95 -14.86 8.36
C SER A 263 1.52 -15.58 9.63
N GLY A 264 1.16 -14.84 10.67
CA GLY A 264 0.65 -15.38 11.94
C GLY A 264 -0.35 -14.44 12.60
N LYS A 265 -1.11 -14.93 13.58
CA LYS A 265 -2.00 -14.07 14.39
C LYS A 265 -1.22 -13.09 15.25
N THR A 266 -0.04 -13.49 15.68
CA THR A 266 0.92 -12.67 16.42
C THR A 266 2.28 -12.74 15.73
N ARG A 267 3.15 -11.81 16.08
CA ARG A 267 4.56 -11.82 15.62
C ARG A 267 5.27 -13.10 16.07
N GLU A 268 4.98 -13.55 17.27
CA GLU A 268 5.51 -14.78 17.85
C GLU A 268 5.08 -16.01 17.07
N ASP A 269 3.81 -16.09 16.64
CA ASP A 269 3.30 -17.18 15.79
C ASP A 269 4.02 -17.20 14.43
N ALA A 270 4.19 -16.04 13.79
CA ALA A 270 4.89 -15.92 12.51
C ALA A 270 6.36 -16.38 12.65
N LEU A 271 7.07 -15.90 13.67
CA LEU A 271 8.45 -16.33 13.95
C LEU A 271 8.57 -17.84 14.24
N LEU A 272 7.59 -18.41 14.92
CA LEU A 272 7.56 -19.85 15.20
C LEU A 272 7.43 -20.68 13.91
N LEU A 273 6.60 -20.22 12.97
CA LEU A 273 6.47 -20.85 11.64
C LEU A 273 7.75 -20.74 10.80
N MET A 274 8.43 -19.61 10.89
CA MET A 274 9.67 -19.34 10.12
C MET A 274 10.86 -20.17 10.62
N LYS A 275 10.96 -20.41 11.91
CA LYS A 275 12.14 -21.00 12.55
C LYS A 275 12.60 -22.31 11.89
N PRO A 276 11.75 -23.33 11.63
CA PRO A 276 12.18 -24.57 10.99
C PRO A 276 12.68 -24.37 9.56
N VAL A 277 12.04 -23.46 8.81
CA VAL A 277 12.41 -23.17 7.40
C VAL A 277 13.73 -22.43 7.34
N VAL A 278 13.91 -21.39 8.14
CA VAL A 278 15.18 -20.64 8.22
C VAL A 278 16.33 -21.55 8.68
N THR A 279 16.07 -22.44 9.65
CA THR A 279 17.07 -23.39 10.09
C THR A 279 17.47 -24.34 8.96
N LYS A 280 16.50 -24.90 8.23
CA LYS A 280 16.78 -25.81 7.11
C LYS A 280 17.54 -25.10 5.97
N ILE A 281 17.19 -23.86 5.65
CA ILE A 281 17.94 -23.04 4.69
C ILE A 281 19.38 -22.85 5.18
N ALA A 282 19.58 -22.53 6.45
CA ALA A 282 20.90 -22.33 7.01
C ALA A 282 21.78 -23.62 6.98
N GLU A 283 21.18 -24.78 7.16
CA GLU A 283 21.85 -26.09 7.05
C GLU A 283 22.27 -26.37 5.58
N ILE A 284 21.33 -26.21 4.63
CA ILE A 284 21.58 -26.45 3.20
C ILE A 284 22.68 -25.51 2.65
N LEU A 285 22.64 -24.27 3.06
CA LEU A 285 23.53 -23.22 2.57
C LEU A 285 24.68 -22.91 3.55
N ALA A 286 25.02 -23.87 4.42
CA ALA A 286 26.10 -23.71 5.39
C ALA A 286 27.40 -23.24 4.72
N GLY A 287 28.03 -22.23 5.32
CA GLY A 287 29.27 -21.62 4.78
C GLY A 287 29.07 -20.61 3.64
N LYS A 288 27.86 -20.51 3.05
CA LYS A 288 27.53 -19.58 1.97
C LYS A 288 26.80 -18.33 2.46
N ILE A 289 26.24 -18.34 3.67
CA ILE A 289 25.47 -17.22 4.24
C ILE A 289 26.43 -16.13 4.72
N ALA A 290 26.21 -14.90 4.30
CA ALA A 290 26.91 -13.70 4.77
C ALA A 290 26.26 -13.14 6.05
N TRP A 291 24.94 -13.00 6.05
CA TRP A 291 24.16 -12.54 7.21
C TRP A 291 22.68 -12.95 7.13
N VAL A 292 22.02 -12.92 8.27
CA VAL A 292 20.58 -13.11 8.44
C VAL A 292 20.04 -11.93 9.22
N LYS A 293 19.00 -11.25 8.72
CA LYS A 293 18.37 -10.09 9.38
C LYS A 293 16.87 -10.13 9.20
N GLU A 294 16.15 -9.67 10.20
CA GLU A 294 14.74 -9.35 10.06
C GLU A 294 14.58 -8.10 9.18
N ASP A 295 13.56 -8.10 8.33
CA ASP A 295 13.23 -6.95 7.47
C ASP A 295 12.44 -5.94 8.33
N ASN A 296 13.16 -5.05 8.98
CA ASN A 296 12.60 -4.02 9.87
C ASN A 296 12.62 -2.62 9.23
N ASP A 297 12.96 -2.51 7.91
CA ASP A 297 13.09 -1.22 7.19
C ASP A 297 12.25 -1.17 5.90
#